data_1c43df2a8c5798414c6e25e7e44e63da
#
_entry.id   1c43df2a8c5798414c6e25e7e44e63da
#
_cell.length_a   1.000
_cell.length_b   1.000
_cell.length_c   1.000
_cell.angle_alpha   90.00
_cell.angle_beta   90.00
_cell.angle_gamma   90.00
#
_symmetry.space_group_name_H-M   'P 1'
#
loop_
_entity.id
_entity.type
_entity.pdbx_description
1 polymer ?
#
loop_
_entity_poly.entity_id
_entity_poly.type
_entity_poly.pdbx_seq_one_letter_code
_entity_poly.pdbx_strand_id
1 'polypeptide(L)'
;TQFVDNGVAVNTSYEYKIVRTTSNLGSGYGYVNAGINLDMVEDRGKLVLLVDNTFTTSLSAQLAQLQSDLEGDGWKVIRHDVSRTAPVTSIKALVVNAYNADPANVKAVFIIGHVPVPMSGNLAPDGHGEHYGAWVADVYYGEMNGSWTDNSVNSTSAQWARNRNIPGDGKFDQTIIPTAVELAVGRVDFYDMPAFSQNETTLTGNYGLKMEG
;
A
#
# COMPACT_ATOMS: atom_id res chain seq x y z
N THR A 1 -15.67 10.31 -33.02
CA THR A 1 -16.47 9.17 -33.49
C THR A 1 -16.30 8.05 -32.46
N GLN A 2 -17.40 7.51 -32.00
CA GLN A 2 -17.43 6.39 -31.05
C GLN A 2 -17.91 5.13 -31.84
N PHE A 3 -17.28 4.01 -31.55
CA PHE A 3 -17.72 2.71 -32.00
C PHE A 3 -18.04 1.84 -30.78
N VAL A 4 -19.16 1.12 -30.85
CA VAL A 4 -19.57 0.17 -29.79
C VAL A 4 -19.73 -1.20 -30.44
N ASP A 5 -18.98 -2.17 -29.93
CA ASP A 5 -19.13 -3.57 -30.30
C ASP A 5 -19.99 -4.28 -29.27
N ASN A 6 -21.19 -4.72 -29.71
CA ASN A 6 -22.14 -5.46 -28.88
C ASN A 6 -22.02 -6.98 -29.07
N GLY A 7 -21.08 -7.43 -29.92
CA GLY A 7 -20.88 -8.85 -30.26
C GLY A 7 -19.80 -9.54 -29.40
N VAL A 8 -19.33 -8.90 -28.35
CA VAL A 8 -18.24 -9.40 -27.49
C VAL A 8 -18.73 -10.37 -26.43
N ALA A 9 -17.97 -11.44 -26.22
CA ALA A 9 -18.18 -12.38 -25.12
C ALA A 9 -17.26 -12.05 -23.91
N VAL A 10 -17.75 -12.34 -22.70
CA VAL A 10 -16.95 -12.25 -21.47
C VAL A 10 -15.80 -13.27 -21.51
N ASN A 11 -14.66 -12.94 -20.92
CA ASN A 11 -13.42 -13.75 -20.90
C ASN A 11 -12.87 -14.08 -22.29
N THR A 12 -13.18 -13.25 -23.30
CA THR A 12 -12.66 -13.41 -24.67
C THR A 12 -11.90 -12.16 -25.07
N SER A 13 -10.65 -12.35 -25.52
CA SER A 13 -9.81 -11.27 -26.04
C SER A 13 -10.12 -11.01 -27.50
N TYR A 14 -10.27 -9.74 -27.86
CA TYR A 14 -10.50 -9.27 -29.23
C TYR A 14 -9.41 -8.29 -29.63
N GLU A 15 -8.85 -8.47 -30.81
CA GLU A 15 -7.97 -7.48 -31.42
C GLU A 15 -8.78 -6.63 -32.44
N TYR A 16 -8.76 -5.32 -32.23
CA TYR A 16 -9.42 -4.36 -33.12
C TYR A 16 -8.38 -3.65 -33.98
N LYS A 17 -8.54 -3.74 -35.27
CA LYS A 17 -7.81 -2.93 -36.24
C LYS A 17 -8.60 -1.67 -36.55
N ILE A 18 -8.07 -0.52 -36.18
CA ILE A 18 -8.65 0.79 -36.45
C ILE A 18 -7.98 1.34 -37.71
N VAL A 19 -8.77 1.62 -38.75
CA VAL A 19 -8.27 2.19 -40.02
C VAL A 19 -8.82 3.60 -40.17
N ARG A 20 -7.97 4.60 -40.33
CA ARG A 20 -8.32 5.96 -40.70
C ARG A 20 -7.87 6.23 -42.13
N THR A 21 -8.82 6.44 -43.04
CA THR A 21 -8.54 6.80 -44.42
C THR A 21 -8.67 8.31 -44.60
N THR A 22 -7.70 8.93 -45.28
CA THR A 22 -7.71 10.35 -45.64
C THR A 22 -7.56 10.49 -47.15
N SER A 23 -8.18 11.52 -47.72
CA SER A 23 -8.18 11.75 -49.15
C SER A 23 -6.78 12.03 -49.73
N ASN A 24 -5.88 12.60 -48.91
CA ASN A 24 -4.60 13.14 -49.40
C ASN A 24 -3.36 12.38 -48.90
N LEU A 25 -3.48 11.59 -47.82
CA LEU A 25 -2.34 10.95 -47.16
C LEU A 25 -2.45 9.41 -47.07
N GLY A 26 -3.47 8.84 -47.73
CA GLY A 26 -3.72 7.40 -47.68
C GLY A 26 -4.34 6.96 -46.36
N SER A 27 -4.12 5.71 -45.98
CA SER A 27 -4.69 5.11 -44.75
C SER A 27 -3.63 4.87 -43.70
N GLY A 28 -3.90 5.37 -42.47
CA GLY A 28 -3.21 4.99 -41.27
C GLY A 28 -4.02 3.94 -40.47
N TYR A 29 -3.37 3.12 -39.71
CA TYR A 29 -4.04 2.12 -38.88
C TYR A 29 -3.32 1.94 -37.52
N GLY A 30 -4.10 1.50 -36.55
CA GLY A 30 -3.63 1.11 -35.22
C GLY A 30 -4.35 -0.16 -34.79
N TYR A 31 -3.78 -0.82 -33.80
CA TYR A 31 -4.36 -2.00 -33.21
C TYR A 31 -4.58 -1.77 -31.73
N VAL A 32 -5.68 -2.31 -31.19
CA VAL A 32 -5.94 -2.35 -29.75
C VAL A 32 -6.49 -3.74 -29.41
N ASN A 33 -5.97 -4.32 -28.32
CA ASN A 33 -6.50 -5.54 -27.75
C ASN A 33 -7.38 -5.17 -26.55
N ALA A 34 -8.59 -5.70 -26.48
CA ALA A 34 -9.52 -5.45 -25.39
C ALA A 34 -10.47 -6.63 -25.20
N GLY A 35 -11.04 -6.74 -24.01
CA GLY A 35 -12.07 -7.74 -23.69
C GLY A 35 -12.74 -7.43 -22.35
N ILE A 36 -13.82 -8.15 -22.07
CA ILE A 36 -14.58 -8.02 -20.81
C ILE A 36 -14.14 -9.13 -19.87
N ASN A 37 -13.71 -8.78 -18.66
CA ASN A 37 -13.22 -9.71 -17.63
C ASN A 37 -12.10 -10.65 -18.13
N LEU A 38 -11.18 -10.12 -18.95
CA LEU A 38 -9.99 -10.88 -19.30
C LEU A 38 -9.13 -11.12 -18.05
N ASP A 39 -8.57 -12.33 -17.99
CA ASP A 39 -7.48 -12.57 -17.03
C ASP A 39 -6.30 -11.67 -17.39
N MET A 40 -5.65 -11.12 -16.37
CA MET A 40 -4.48 -10.26 -16.53
C MET A 40 -3.33 -11.09 -17.11
N VAL A 41 -2.67 -10.58 -18.15
CA VAL A 41 -1.53 -11.26 -18.78
C VAL A 41 -0.35 -11.34 -17.81
N GLU A 42 -0.20 -10.33 -16.96
CA GLU A 42 0.81 -10.27 -15.91
C GLU A 42 0.13 -10.14 -14.55
N ASP A 43 -0.39 -11.26 -14.02
CA ASP A 43 -1.01 -11.32 -12.69
C ASP A 43 0.10 -11.33 -11.62
N ARG A 44 0.25 -10.22 -10.90
CA ARG A 44 1.16 -10.09 -9.74
C ARG A 44 0.53 -10.58 -8.45
N GLY A 45 -0.75 -10.92 -8.48
CA GLY A 45 -1.54 -11.27 -7.31
C GLY A 45 -2.32 -10.09 -6.74
N LYS A 46 -2.60 -10.16 -5.44
CA LYS A 46 -3.38 -9.15 -4.71
C LYS A 46 -2.48 -8.26 -3.86
N LEU A 47 -2.80 -6.97 -3.86
CA LEU A 47 -2.17 -5.95 -3.04
C LEU A 47 -3.21 -5.34 -2.11
N VAL A 48 -2.93 -5.33 -0.81
CA VAL A 48 -3.74 -4.60 0.17
C VAL A 48 -3.26 -3.16 0.20
N LEU A 49 -4.11 -2.23 -0.24
CA LEU A 49 -3.85 -0.80 -0.24
C LEU A 49 -4.49 -0.17 0.99
N LEU A 50 -3.68 0.26 1.94
CA LEU A 50 -4.11 0.98 3.13
C LEU A 50 -3.94 2.48 2.90
N VAL A 51 -5.03 3.23 2.96
CA VAL A 51 -5.03 4.68 2.72
C VAL A 51 -5.48 5.41 3.98
N ASP A 52 -4.72 6.41 4.40
CA ASP A 52 -5.16 7.35 5.42
C ASP A 52 -6.44 8.06 4.96
N ASN A 53 -7.52 7.90 5.70
CA ASN A 53 -8.84 8.37 5.31
C ASN A 53 -8.96 9.90 5.23
N THR A 54 -8.00 10.65 5.75
CA THR A 54 -7.95 12.12 5.60
C THR A 54 -7.70 12.55 4.16
N PHE A 55 -7.16 11.66 3.32
CA PHE A 55 -6.89 11.91 1.90
C PHE A 55 -8.04 11.55 0.96
N THR A 56 -9.03 10.80 1.43
CA THR A 56 -10.09 10.24 0.56
C THR A 56 -10.87 11.29 -0.23
N THR A 57 -11.01 12.49 0.29
CA THR A 57 -11.66 13.63 -0.40
C THR A 57 -10.64 14.49 -1.13
N SER A 58 -9.58 14.92 -0.43
CA SER A 58 -8.60 15.88 -0.95
C SER A 58 -7.73 15.35 -2.08
N LEU A 59 -7.48 14.03 -2.12
CA LEU A 59 -6.67 13.34 -3.13
C LEU A 59 -7.46 12.26 -3.88
N SER A 60 -8.78 12.39 -3.97
CA SER A 60 -9.65 11.36 -4.56
C SER A 60 -9.26 10.99 -6.00
N ALA A 61 -8.92 11.98 -6.82
CA ALA A 61 -8.51 11.75 -8.21
C ALA A 61 -7.15 11.03 -8.31
N GLN A 62 -6.17 11.46 -7.50
CA GLN A 62 -4.85 10.85 -7.46
C GLN A 62 -4.89 9.42 -6.90
N LEU A 63 -5.72 9.17 -5.89
CA LEU A 63 -5.92 7.81 -5.35
C LEU A 63 -6.61 6.88 -6.36
N ALA A 64 -7.57 7.40 -7.14
CA ALA A 64 -8.19 6.63 -8.23
C ALA A 64 -7.18 6.32 -9.34
N GLN A 65 -6.31 7.29 -9.68
CA GLN A 65 -5.25 7.08 -10.66
C GLN A 65 -4.25 6.04 -10.16
N LEU A 66 -3.75 6.16 -8.91
CA LEU A 66 -2.86 5.17 -8.31
C LEU A 66 -3.44 3.76 -8.36
N GLN A 67 -4.73 3.61 -8.00
CA GLN A 67 -5.38 2.30 -8.07
C GLN A 67 -5.42 1.76 -9.49
N SER A 68 -5.76 2.61 -10.48
CA SER A 68 -5.76 2.23 -11.89
C SER A 68 -4.37 1.85 -12.39
N ASP A 69 -3.32 2.55 -11.96
CA ASP A 69 -1.94 2.27 -12.34
C ASP A 69 -1.46 0.93 -11.74
N LEU A 70 -1.80 0.67 -10.46
CA LEU A 70 -1.52 -0.62 -9.82
C LEU A 70 -2.24 -1.78 -10.52
N GLU A 71 -3.51 -1.58 -10.92
CA GLU A 71 -4.28 -2.56 -11.67
C GLU A 71 -3.68 -2.76 -13.07
N GLY A 72 -3.23 -1.69 -13.72
CA GLY A 72 -2.51 -1.74 -15.00
C GLY A 72 -1.17 -2.46 -14.92
N ASP A 73 -0.50 -2.40 -13.76
CA ASP A 73 0.75 -3.13 -13.47
C ASP A 73 0.52 -4.60 -13.04
N GLY A 74 -0.72 -5.08 -13.07
CA GLY A 74 -1.07 -6.48 -12.84
C GLY A 74 -1.51 -6.81 -11.40
N TRP A 75 -1.75 -5.81 -10.54
CA TRP A 75 -2.25 -6.04 -9.19
C TRP A 75 -3.77 -6.09 -9.13
N LYS A 76 -4.34 -6.98 -8.32
CA LYS A 76 -5.73 -6.91 -7.87
C LYS A 76 -5.76 -6.15 -6.54
N VAL A 77 -6.25 -4.92 -6.56
CA VAL A 77 -6.16 -4.01 -5.40
C VAL A 77 -7.32 -4.25 -4.43
N ILE A 78 -6.99 -4.50 -3.15
CA ILE A 78 -7.92 -4.55 -2.03
C ILE A 78 -7.71 -3.29 -1.20
N ARG A 79 -8.53 -2.24 -1.42
CA ARG A 79 -8.37 -0.96 -0.75
C ARG A 79 -9.15 -0.89 0.55
N HIS A 80 -8.49 -0.34 1.59
CA HIS A 80 -9.09 0.04 2.86
C HIS A 80 -8.69 1.47 3.22
N ASP A 81 -9.69 2.33 3.41
CA ASP A 81 -9.50 3.67 3.95
C ASP A 81 -9.58 3.62 5.47
N VAL A 82 -8.49 3.95 6.16
CA VAL A 82 -8.33 3.74 7.60
C VAL A 82 -8.05 5.04 8.34
N SER A 83 -8.48 5.11 9.58
CA SER A 83 -8.19 6.28 10.42
C SER A 83 -6.74 6.25 10.90
N ARG A 84 -6.06 7.42 10.88
CA ARG A 84 -4.72 7.60 11.46
C ARG A 84 -4.67 7.43 12.97
N THR A 85 -5.83 7.36 13.63
CA THR A 85 -5.94 7.14 15.08
C THR A 85 -6.45 5.75 15.44
N ALA A 86 -6.63 4.87 14.46
CA ALA A 86 -7.04 3.50 14.72
C ALA A 86 -5.92 2.70 15.41
N PRO A 87 -6.24 1.73 16.27
CA PRO A 87 -5.23 0.82 16.79
C PRO A 87 -4.52 0.05 15.66
N VAL A 88 -3.20 -0.11 15.74
CA VAL A 88 -2.42 -0.89 14.75
C VAL A 88 -2.95 -2.31 14.59
N THR A 89 -3.48 -2.91 15.65
CA THR A 89 -4.08 -4.25 15.65
C THR A 89 -5.36 -4.33 14.81
N SER A 90 -6.19 -3.28 14.79
CA SER A 90 -7.39 -3.26 13.96
C SER A 90 -7.06 -3.16 12.46
N ILE A 91 -6.02 -2.42 12.11
CA ILE A 91 -5.53 -2.33 10.73
C ILE A 91 -4.89 -3.66 10.32
N LYS A 92 -4.09 -4.26 11.21
CA LYS A 92 -3.54 -5.61 10.99
C LYS A 92 -4.63 -6.63 10.68
N ALA A 93 -5.77 -6.57 11.38
CA ALA A 93 -6.89 -7.47 11.16
C ALA A 93 -7.46 -7.38 9.72
N LEU A 94 -7.47 -6.19 9.10
CA LEU A 94 -7.87 -6.04 7.69
C LEU A 94 -6.92 -6.80 6.76
N VAL A 95 -5.62 -6.67 6.98
CA VAL A 95 -4.60 -7.37 6.18
C VAL A 95 -4.68 -8.87 6.37
N VAL A 96 -4.80 -9.34 7.62
CA VAL A 96 -4.94 -10.77 7.94
C VAL A 96 -6.20 -11.37 7.32
N ASN A 97 -7.32 -10.65 7.34
CA ASN A 97 -8.56 -11.10 6.72
C ASN A 97 -8.40 -11.25 5.19
N ALA A 98 -7.75 -10.27 4.54
CA ALA A 98 -7.47 -10.35 3.11
C ALA A 98 -6.53 -11.53 2.79
N TYR A 99 -5.47 -11.70 3.57
CA TYR A 99 -4.52 -12.81 3.43
C TYR A 99 -5.19 -14.17 3.62
N ASN A 100 -5.96 -14.35 4.68
CA ASN A 100 -6.64 -15.63 4.98
C ASN A 100 -7.70 -15.99 3.94
N ALA A 101 -8.29 -15.01 3.26
CA ALA A 101 -9.24 -15.26 2.18
C ALA A 101 -8.55 -15.80 0.92
N ASP A 102 -7.27 -15.48 0.69
CA ASP A 102 -6.52 -15.95 -0.47
C ASP A 102 -5.00 -15.88 -0.23
N PRO A 103 -4.44 -16.75 0.61
CA PRO A 103 -3.04 -16.69 1.02
C PRO A 103 -2.06 -16.97 -0.13
N ALA A 104 -2.52 -17.65 -1.19
CA ALA A 104 -1.69 -17.93 -2.35
C ALA A 104 -1.46 -16.69 -3.22
N ASN A 105 -2.38 -15.74 -3.23
CA ASN A 105 -2.35 -14.61 -4.16
C ASN A 105 -2.16 -13.25 -3.49
N VAL A 106 -2.43 -13.07 -2.19
CA VAL A 106 -2.08 -11.82 -1.48
C VAL A 106 -0.56 -11.78 -1.27
N LYS A 107 0.10 -10.73 -1.80
CA LYS A 107 1.57 -10.65 -1.89
C LYS A 107 2.16 -9.40 -1.24
N ALA A 108 1.38 -8.32 -1.14
CA ALA A 108 1.90 -7.04 -0.70
C ALA A 108 0.89 -6.22 0.08
N VAL A 109 1.42 -5.33 0.92
CA VAL A 109 0.71 -4.23 1.58
C VAL A 109 1.35 -2.92 1.14
N PHE A 110 0.56 -2.00 0.60
CA PHE A 110 1.02 -0.67 0.27
C PHE A 110 0.27 0.36 1.12
N ILE A 111 1.00 1.22 1.79
CA ILE A 111 0.49 2.14 2.81
C ILE A 111 0.68 3.56 2.31
N ILE A 112 -0.41 4.32 2.23
CA ILE A 112 -0.42 5.72 1.80
C ILE A 112 -0.89 6.62 2.94
N GLY A 113 -0.02 7.55 3.32
CA GLY A 113 -0.25 8.53 4.38
C GLY A 113 0.04 8.00 5.78
N HIS A 114 -0.40 8.76 6.78
CA HIS A 114 -0.10 8.52 8.18
C HIS A 114 -1.00 7.44 8.80
N VAL A 115 -1.07 6.29 8.15
CA VAL A 115 -1.65 5.07 8.72
C VAL A 115 -0.85 4.70 9.96
N PRO A 116 -1.48 4.32 11.10
CA PRO A 116 -0.80 4.01 12.33
C PRO A 116 0.47 3.18 12.17
N VAL A 117 1.54 3.68 12.75
CA VAL A 117 2.88 3.09 12.63
C VAL A 117 3.11 2.13 13.80
N PRO A 118 3.25 0.83 13.53
CA PRO A 118 3.61 -0.12 14.58
C PRO A 118 5.04 0.17 15.06
N MET A 119 5.23 0.15 16.36
CA MET A 119 6.53 0.29 17.00
C MET A 119 6.84 -0.99 17.77
N SER A 120 8.10 -1.44 17.76
CA SER A 120 8.47 -2.69 18.43
C SER A 120 9.91 -2.71 18.93
N GLY A 121 10.13 -3.58 19.91
CA GLY A 121 11.44 -3.96 20.38
C GLY A 121 12.01 -3.09 21.50
N ASN A 122 13.24 -3.42 21.81
CA ASN A 122 14.07 -2.71 22.79
C ASN A 122 15.52 -2.81 22.32
N LEU A 123 15.86 -2.02 21.29
CA LEU A 123 17.17 -2.09 20.63
C LEU A 123 17.66 -0.69 20.25
N ALA A 124 18.96 -0.58 20.04
CA ALA A 124 19.62 0.58 19.46
C ALA A 124 20.12 0.21 18.05
N PRO A 125 19.36 0.53 16.97
CA PRO A 125 19.66 0.03 15.63
C PRO A 125 21.01 0.50 15.08
N ASP A 126 21.48 1.64 15.57
CA ASP A 126 22.77 2.25 15.20
C ASP A 126 23.87 2.03 16.24
N GLY A 127 23.60 1.24 17.28
CA GLY A 127 24.54 0.90 18.36
C GLY A 127 24.70 1.97 19.45
N HIS A 128 24.01 3.12 19.39
CA HIS A 128 24.08 4.17 20.40
C HIS A 128 23.11 3.89 21.55
N GLY A 129 23.62 3.91 22.78
CA GLY A 129 22.84 3.53 23.97
C GLY A 129 21.65 4.44 24.26
N GLU A 130 21.70 5.71 23.90
CA GLU A 130 20.62 6.69 24.02
C GLU A 130 19.47 6.45 23.06
N HIS A 131 19.69 5.67 21.99
CA HIS A 131 18.68 5.28 21.03
C HIS A 131 17.95 3.97 21.39
N TYR A 132 18.28 3.40 22.55
CA TYR A 132 17.71 2.12 22.99
C TYR A 132 16.21 2.25 23.28
N GLY A 133 15.38 1.53 22.53
CA GLY A 133 13.92 1.57 22.69
C GLY A 133 13.17 0.87 21.57
N ALA A 134 11.87 1.15 21.44
CA ALA A 134 11.05 0.67 20.33
C ALA A 134 11.29 1.52 19.06
N TRP A 135 11.25 0.86 17.93
CA TRP A 135 11.43 1.48 16.62
C TRP A 135 10.31 1.09 15.65
N VAL A 136 10.19 1.84 14.58
CA VAL A 136 9.20 1.59 13.52
C VAL A 136 9.34 0.16 13.00
N ALA A 137 8.23 -0.56 12.93
CA ALA A 137 8.16 -1.97 12.58
C ALA A 137 7.01 -2.24 11.59
N ASP A 138 6.98 -1.55 10.45
CA ASP A 138 5.93 -1.76 9.42
C ASP A 138 5.86 -3.22 8.94
N VAL A 139 6.93 -4.00 9.13
CA VAL A 139 6.95 -5.46 8.92
C VAL A 139 5.83 -6.18 9.69
N TYR A 140 5.35 -5.62 10.80
CA TYR A 140 4.17 -6.11 11.52
C TYR A 140 2.97 -6.31 10.61
N TYR A 141 2.75 -5.43 9.64
CA TYR A 141 1.64 -5.56 8.69
C TYR A 141 1.86 -6.66 7.67
N GLY A 142 3.10 -7.09 7.44
CA GLY A 142 3.45 -8.13 6.45
C GLY A 142 3.67 -9.52 7.01
N GLU A 143 3.88 -9.65 8.33
CA GLU A 143 4.12 -10.91 9.00
C GLU A 143 2.80 -11.47 9.54
N MET A 144 2.33 -12.63 9.05
CA MET A 144 0.95 -13.11 9.29
C MET A 144 0.80 -14.10 10.44
N ASN A 145 1.86 -14.78 10.83
CA ASN A 145 1.77 -15.98 11.66
C ASN A 145 2.36 -15.84 13.06
N GLY A 146 3.12 -14.77 13.30
CA GLY A 146 3.82 -14.57 14.56
C GLY A 146 2.98 -13.96 15.67
N SER A 147 3.43 -14.19 16.88
CA SER A 147 2.85 -13.57 18.07
C SER A 147 3.56 -12.28 18.41
N TRP A 148 2.83 -11.17 18.35
CA TRP A 148 3.29 -9.87 18.76
C TRP A 148 2.66 -9.52 20.11
N THR A 149 3.50 -9.29 21.13
CA THR A 149 3.09 -9.05 22.51
C THR A 149 3.48 -7.65 22.95
N ASP A 150 2.79 -7.12 23.94
CA ASP A 150 3.04 -5.84 24.59
C ASP A 150 2.84 -6.04 26.10
N ASN A 151 3.75 -6.80 26.74
CA ASN A 151 3.58 -7.19 28.14
C ASN A 151 4.89 -7.40 28.92
N SER A 152 6.03 -7.34 28.28
CA SER A 152 7.30 -7.72 28.90
C SER A 152 8.40 -6.66 28.83
N VAL A 153 8.51 -5.92 27.73
CA VAL A 153 9.51 -4.86 27.62
C VAL A 153 9.11 -3.71 28.53
N ASN A 154 10.07 -3.26 29.34
CA ASN A 154 9.91 -2.11 30.22
C ASN A 154 11.17 -1.24 30.15
N SER A 155 11.24 -0.38 29.14
CA SER A 155 12.38 0.49 28.86
C SER A 155 11.94 1.95 28.80
N THR A 156 12.40 2.75 29.75
CA THR A 156 12.15 4.20 29.80
C THR A 156 13.42 5.02 29.57
N SER A 157 14.55 4.37 29.27
CA SER A 157 15.86 5.00 29.10
C SER A 157 16.05 5.69 27.77
N ALA A 158 15.20 5.40 26.76
CA ALA A 158 15.28 6.05 25.47
C ALA A 158 15.27 7.58 25.58
N GLN A 159 16.19 8.24 24.90
CA GLN A 159 16.30 9.70 24.86
C GLN A 159 15.00 10.35 24.40
N TRP A 160 14.40 9.81 23.33
CA TRP A 160 13.10 10.26 22.85
C TRP A 160 11.97 9.47 23.51
N ALA A 161 11.04 10.18 24.14
CA ALA A 161 9.90 9.57 24.81
C ALA A 161 9.08 8.64 23.90
N ARG A 162 8.99 8.96 22.59
CA ARG A 162 8.28 8.13 21.59
C ARG A 162 8.87 6.72 21.48
N ASN A 163 10.17 6.56 21.74
CA ASN A 163 10.87 5.27 21.64
C ASN A 163 10.85 4.47 22.95
N ARG A 164 10.36 5.06 24.05
CA ARG A 164 10.15 4.30 25.28
C ARG A 164 9.12 3.22 25.06
N ASN A 165 9.32 2.05 25.65
CA ASN A 165 8.45 0.90 25.51
C ASN A 165 8.16 0.33 26.90
N ILE A 166 6.89 0.35 27.29
CA ILE A 166 6.43 -0.17 28.58
C ILE A 166 5.21 -1.06 28.36
N PRO A 167 4.98 -2.08 29.20
CA PRO A 167 3.86 -2.99 29.02
C PRO A 167 2.51 -2.27 28.90
N GLY A 168 1.76 -2.55 27.85
CA GLY A 168 0.43 -2.01 27.60
C GLY A 168 0.38 -0.64 26.92
N ASP A 169 1.50 -0.13 26.36
CA ASP A 169 1.54 1.19 25.71
C ASP A 169 1.25 1.15 24.20
N GLY A 170 0.93 -0.03 23.66
CA GLY A 170 0.63 -0.25 22.24
C GLY A 170 1.87 -0.49 21.38
N LYS A 171 3.06 -0.56 21.96
CA LYS A 171 4.30 -0.95 21.28
C LYS A 171 4.64 -2.39 21.61
N PHE A 172 5.10 -3.12 20.61
CA PHE A 172 5.36 -4.54 20.77
C PHE A 172 6.73 -4.82 21.42
N ASP A 173 6.83 -5.99 22.05
CA ASP A 173 8.05 -6.44 22.74
C ASP A 173 9.14 -6.95 21.79
N GLN A 174 8.77 -7.37 20.58
CA GLN A 174 9.61 -8.15 19.68
C GLN A 174 10.76 -7.31 19.13
N THR A 175 11.98 -7.71 19.43
CA THR A 175 13.23 -7.18 18.85
C THR A 175 13.63 -7.93 17.58
N ILE A 176 13.13 -9.14 17.42
CA ILE A 176 13.32 -10.00 16.24
C ILE A 176 11.93 -10.31 15.70
N ILE A 177 11.78 -10.31 14.37
CA ILE A 177 10.52 -10.67 13.71
C ILE A 177 10.17 -12.11 14.11
N PRO A 178 8.94 -12.36 14.63
CA PRO A 178 8.58 -13.65 15.23
C PRO A 178 8.63 -14.83 14.26
N THR A 179 8.20 -14.63 13.02
CA THR A 179 8.21 -15.68 11.98
C THR A 179 8.64 -15.11 10.63
N ALA A 180 8.53 -15.89 9.56
CA ALA A 180 8.78 -15.40 8.21
C ALA A 180 7.76 -14.32 7.83
N VAL A 181 8.19 -13.38 7.00
CA VAL A 181 7.34 -12.30 6.48
C VAL A 181 6.69 -12.77 5.18
N GLU A 182 5.36 -12.88 5.19
CA GLU A 182 4.60 -13.38 4.05
C GLU A 182 4.36 -12.32 2.98
N LEU A 183 4.20 -11.05 3.38
CA LEU A 183 3.84 -9.96 2.47
C LEU A 183 4.94 -8.89 2.43
N ALA A 184 5.26 -8.43 1.22
CA ALA A 184 6.06 -7.22 1.08
C ALA A 184 5.29 -6.01 1.63
N VAL A 185 5.96 -5.11 2.34
CA VAL A 185 5.33 -3.89 2.89
C VAL A 185 6.08 -2.67 2.38
N GLY A 186 5.34 -1.70 1.83
CA GLY A 186 5.85 -0.39 1.45
C GLY A 186 4.97 0.72 2.03
N ARG A 187 5.59 1.84 2.45
CA ARG A 187 4.91 3.03 2.97
C ARG A 187 5.37 4.29 2.26
N VAL A 188 4.41 5.14 1.94
CA VAL A 188 4.62 6.54 1.57
C VAL A 188 3.90 7.42 2.59
N ASP A 189 4.66 8.12 3.42
CA ASP A 189 4.15 8.96 4.50
C ASP A 189 4.97 10.25 4.58
N PHE A 190 4.31 11.40 4.40
CA PHE A 190 4.89 12.72 4.50
C PHE A 190 4.37 13.50 5.70
N TYR A 191 3.89 12.79 6.73
CA TYR A 191 3.43 13.40 7.97
C TYR A 191 4.58 14.08 8.71
N ASP A 192 4.30 15.29 9.23
CA ASP A 192 5.23 16.06 10.06
C ASP A 192 6.64 16.21 9.46
N MET A 193 6.70 16.70 8.23
CA MET A 193 7.97 16.99 7.54
C MET A 193 8.27 18.51 7.54
N PRO A 194 8.75 19.08 8.64
CA PRO A 194 8.86 20.53 8.82
C PRO A 194 9.92 21.19 7.92
N ALA A 195 10.80 20.41 7.31
CA ALA A 195 11.78 20.91 6.33
C ALA A 195 11.14 21.33 5.00
N PHE A 196 9.91 20.89 4.72
CA PHE A 196 9.17 21.26 3.51
C PHE A 196 8.19 22.37 3.82
N SER A 197 8.05 23.34 2.91
CA SER A 197 7.08 24.42 3.01
C SER A 197 5.65 23.97 2.66
N GLN A 198 5.52 22.85 1.96
CA GLN A 198 4.24 22.27 1.54
C GLN A 198 3.67 21.41 2.66
N ASN A 199 2.34 21.37 2.73
CA ASN A 199 1.66 20.50 3.66
C ASN A 199 1.68 19.03 3.20
N GLU A 200 1.38 18.14 4.11
CA GLU A 200 1.32 16.68 3.92
C GLU A 200 0.50 16.27 2.69
N THR A 201 -0.71 16.85 2.50
CA THR A 201 -1.60 16.53 1.38
C THR A 201 -0.95 16.88 0.04
N THR A 202 -0.31 18.05 -0.05
CA THR A 202 0.39 18.48 -1.26
C THR A 202 1.61 17.59 -1.56
N LEU A 203 2.38 17.26 -0.54
CA LEU A 203 3.53 16.36 -0.70
C LEU A 203 3.07 14.96 -1.16
N THR A 204 2.06 14.40 -0.51
CA THR A 204 1.50 13.09 -0.88
C THR A 204 0.98 13.10 -2.32
N GLY A 205 0.22 14.12 -2.72
CA GLY A 205 -0.32 14.23 -4.09
C GLY A 205 0.75 14.43 -5.16
N ASN A 206 1.84 15.16 -4.84
CA ASN A 206 2.87 15.49 -5.83
C ASN A 206 3.95 14.42 -5.97
N TYR A 207 4.29 13.72 -4.89
CA TYR A 207 5.43 12.82 -4.84
C TYR A 207 5.06 11.37 -4.49
N GLY A 208 4.02 11.17 -3.70
CA GLY A 208 3.62 9.85 -3.22
C GLY A 208 2.67 9.10 -4.13
N LEU A 209 1.88 9.83 -4.94
CA LEU A 209 0.84 9.26 -5.79
C LEU A 209 1.10 9.43 -7.29
N LYS A 210 2.27 9.94 -7.66
CA LYS A 210 2.72 9.96 -9.06
C LYS A 210 3.48 8.68 -9.35
N MET A 211 2.85 7.77 -10.05
CA MET A 211 3.54 6.72 -10.80
C MET A 211 3.85 7.32 -12.17
N GLU A 212 5.08 7.75 -12.39
CA GLU A 212 5.53 8.13 -13.73
C GLU A 212 5.74 6.84 -14.52
N GLY A 213 4.92 6.66 -15.57
CA GLY A 213 5.07 5.60 -16.55
C GLY A 213 6.23 5.86 -17.50
#